data_ee9cf57da3df823c8ccd0b26d80d86db
#
_entry.id   ee9cf57da3df823c8ccd0b26d80d86db
#
_cell.length_a   1.000
_cell.length_b   1.000
_cell.length_c   1.000
_cell.angle_alpha   90.00
_cell.angle_beta   90.00
_cell.angle_gamma   90.00
#
_symmetry.space_group_name_H-M   'P 1'
#
loop_
_entity.id
_entity.type
_entity.pdbx_description
1 polymer ?
#
loop_
_entity_poly.entity_id
_entity_poly.type
_entity_poly.pdbx_seq_one_letter_code
_entity_poly.pdbx_strand_id
1 'polypeptide(L)'
;MAKKPDIPWRIIKSALKLGEKNSWRELTLMDIAKQAKVSVAVLVEHYPSKTAIWDAFARRIDAQVAKSVKSNASKESKRDQLFEFVMIRFDALEPHKPALKAILADSFPGDPVTTLTGACSVLRAMAMTLEFAGISSTGLKGRLKTKGLAALYLRCLRVWLDDDS
;
A
#
# COMPACT_ATOMS: atom_id res chain seq x y z
N MET A 1 -8.37 12.28 27.09
CA MET A 1 -9.29 11.32 26.44
C MET A 1 -8.47 10.19 25.83
N ALA A 2 -8.59 8.95 26.30
CA ALA A 2 -7.89 7.80 25.72
C ALA A 2 -8.38 7.61 24.27
N LYS A 3 -7.47 7.63 23.30
CA LYS A 3 -7.76 7.44 21.88
C LYS A 3 -8.35 6.03 21.72
N LYS A 4 -9.62 5.94 21.29
CA LYS A 4 -10.30 4.68 21.03
C LYS A 4 -9.38 3.78 20.20
N PRO A 5 -9.14 2.51 20.59
CA PRO A 5 -8.18 1.66 19.89
C PRO A 5 -8.59 1.52 18.41
N ASP A 6 -7.70 1.88 17.50
CA ASP A 6 -7.89 1.76 16.05
C ASP A 6 -7.80 0.25 15.69
N ILE A 7 -8.92 -0.47 15.89
CA ILE A 7 -9.03 -1.92 15.64
C ILE A 7 -8.64 -2.25 14.19
N PRO A 8 -9.16 -1.54 13.16
CA PRO A 8 -8.75 -1.77 11.78
C PRO A 8 -7.24 -1.71 11.59
N TRP A 9 -6.59 -0.70 12.12
CA TRP A 9 -5.13 -0.57 11.99
C TRP A 9 -4.37 -1.63 12.77
N ARG A 10 -4.87 -2.04 13.93
CA ARG A 10 -4.27 -3.12 14.72
C ARG A 10 -4.30 -4.46 13.95
N ILE A 11 -5.40 -4.76 13.24
CA ILE A 11 -5.52 -5.94 12.39
C ILE A 11 -4.48 -5.88 11.26
N ILE A 12 -4.40 -4.75 10.53
CA ILE A 12 -3.43 -4.56 9.44
C ILE A 12 -2.00 -4.76 9.94
N LYS A 13 -1.60 -4.10 11.04
CA LYS A 13 -0.25 -4.26 11.62
C LYS A 13 0.05 -5.70 12.01
N SER A 14 -0.95 -6.42 12.55
CA SER A 14 -0.79 -7.81 12.95
C SER A 14 -0.59 -8.72 11.74
N ALA A 15 -1.31 -8.49 10.65
CA ALA A 15 -1.15 -9.21 9.39
C ALA A 15 0.25 -8.98 8.79
N LEU A 16 0.71 -7.72 8.73
CA LEU A 16 2.05 -7.39 8.24
C LEU A 16 3.14 -8.06 9.08
N LYS A 17 3.04 -7.98 10.42
CA LYS A 17 4.01 -8.60 11.33
C LYS A 17 4.07 -10.12 11.19
N LEU A 18 2.93 -10.78 10.95
CA LEU A 18 2.90 -12.22 10.70
C LEU A 18 3.48 -12.54 9.32
N GLY A 19 3.14 -11.77 8.28
CA GLY A 19 3.66 -11.98 6.92
C GLY A 19 5.15 -11.71 6.77
N GLU A 20 5.76 -10.94 7.68
CA GLU A 20 7.22 -10.78 7.76
C GLU A 20 7.94 -12.07 8.17
N LYS A 21 7.28 -12.90 9.01
CA LYS A 21 7.91 -14.07 9.67
C LYS A 21 7.43 -15.42 9.14
N ASN A 22 6.31 -15.44 8.46
CA ASN A 22 5.63 -16.65 8.02
C ASN A 22 5.20 -16.49 6.57
N SER A 23 4.99 -17.62 5.88
CA SER A 23 4.42 -17.60 4.53
C SER A 23 3.05 -16.89 4.53
N TRP A 24 2.94 -15.83 3.75
CA TRP A 24 1.68 -15.09 3.59
C TRP A 24 0.56 -15.98 3.05
N ARG A 25 0.90 -16.93 2.18
CA ARG A 25 -0.07 -17.86 1.59
C ARG A 25 -0.67 -18.80 2.63
N GLU A 26 0.11 -19.24 3.60
CA GLU A 26 -0.32 -20.17 4.64
C GLU A 26 -1.04 -19.48 5.80
N LEU A 27 -0.85 -18.18 5.99
CA LEU A 27 -1.53 -17.42 7.04
C LEU A 27 -3.04 -17.45 6.87
N THR A 28 -3.74 -17.68 8.00
CA THR A 28 -5.19 -17.66 8.09
C THR A 28 -5.71 -16.39 8.75
N LEU A 29 -6.99 -16.08 8.54
CA LEU A 29 -7.66 -14.98 9.28
C LEU A 29 -7.69 -15.25 10.79
N MET A 30 -7.70 -16.53 11.21
CA MET A 30 -7.63 -16.90 12.64
C MET A 30 -6.29 -16.50 13.26
N ASP A 31 -5.19 -16.73 12.56
CA ASP A 31 -3.85 -16.35 13.04
C ASP A 31 -3.75 -14.84 13.20
N ILE A 32 -4.26 -14.10 12.22
CA ILE A 32 -4.29 -12.62 12.26
C ILE A 32 -5.17 -12.11 13.40
N ALA A 33 -6.36 -12.70 13.61
CA ALA A 33 -7.26 -12.33 14.71
C ALA A 33 -6.61 -12.57 16.07
N LYS A 34 -5.98 -13.74 16.25
CA LYS A 34 -5.22 -14.09 17.46
C LYS A 34 -4.10 -13.09 17.73
N GLN A 35 -3.28 -12.78 16.73
CA GLN A 35 -2.20 -11.79 16.83
C GLN A 35 -2.73 -10.37 17.13
N ALA A 36 -3.86 -10.00 16.52
CA ALA A 36 -4.50 -8.71 16.73
C ALA A 36 -5.27 -8.63 18.05
N LYS A 37 -5.40 -9.74 18.79
CA LYS A 37 -6.21 -9.85 20.03
C LYS A 37 -7.65 -9.36 19.81
N VAL A 38 -8.29 -9.84 18.76
CA VAL A 38 -9.70 -9.64 18.43
C VAL A 38 -10.36 -10.97 18.11
N SER A 39 -11.70 -11.04 18.20
CA SER A 39 -12.41 -12.22 17.71
C SER A 39 -12.37 -12.28 16.17
N VAL A 40 -12.49 -13.48 15.61
CA VAL A 40 -12.57 -13.66 14.15
C VAL A 40 -13.79 -12.92 13.58
N ALA A 41 -14.91 -12.87 14.31
CA ALA A 41 -16.10 -12.14 13.92
C ALA A 41 -15.80 -10.64 13.73
N VAL A 42 -15.12 -10.01 14.67
CA VAL A 42 -14.70 -8.60 14.58
C VAL A 42 -13.73 -8.40 13.42
N LEU A 43 -12.80 -9.33 13.20
CA LEU A 43 -11.87 -9.23 12.07
C LEU A 43 -12.62 -9.26 10.74
N VAL A 44 -13.54 -10.25 10.54
CA VAL A 44 -14.28 -10.43 9.29
C VAL A 44 -15.23 -9.27 9.02
N GLU A 45 -15.80 -8.65 10.07
CA GLU A 45 -16.62 -7.44 9.94
C GLU A 45 -15.82 -6.29 9.29
N HIS A 46 -14.53 -6.14 9.64
CA HIS A 46 -13.68 -5.13 9.04
C HIS A 46 -13.05 -5.57 7.72
N TYR A 47 -12.58 -6.82 7.65
CA TYR A 47 -11.82 -7.36 6.54
C TYR A 47 -12.19 -8.82 6.26
N PRO A 48 -13.01 -9.09 5.24
CA PRO A 48 -13.50 -10.44 4.95
C PRO A 48 -12.43 -11.38 4.36
N SER A 49 -11.25 -10.87 4.01
CA SER A 49 -10.16 -11.65 3.41
C SER A 49 -8.79 -11.04 3.67
N LYS A 50 -7.72 -11.82 3.45
CA LYS A 50 -6.33 -11.30 3.51
C LYS A 50 -6.09 -10.22 2.44
N THR A 51 -6.67 -10.37 1.27
CA THR A 51 -6.59 -9.37 0.19
C THR A 51 -7.28 -8.06 0.57
N ALA A 52 -8.38 -8.12 1.32
CA ALA A 52 -9.02 -6.91 1.86
C ALA A 52 -8.14 -6.19 2.88
N ILE A 53 -7.42 -6.93 3.72
CA ILE A 53 -6.43 -6.35 4.66
C ILE A 53 -5.30 -5.67 3.88
N TRP A 54 -4.80 -6.33 2.82
CA TRP A 54 -3.75 -5.80 1.96
C TRP A 54 -4.18 -4.51 1.24
N ASP A 55 -5.38 -4.50 0.66
CA ASP A 55 -5.93 -3.29 0.01
C ASP A 55 -6.16 -2.16 1.01
N ALA A 56 -6.63 -2.47 2.22
CA ALA A 56 -6.80 -1.48 3.29
C ALA A 56 -5.46 -0.88 3.73
N PHE A 57 -4.38 -1.67 3.78
CA PHE A 57 -3.03 -1.16 4.02
C PHE A 57 -2.62 -0.19 2.90
N ALA A 58 -2.77 -0.58 1.62
CA ALA A 58 -2.43 0.27 0.49
C ALA A 58 -3.22 1.60 0.52
N ARG A 59 -4.54 1.56 0.81
CA ARG A 59 -5.37 2.78 0.96
C ARG A 59 -4.90 3.67 2.11
N ARG A 60 -4.38 3.10 3.18
CA ARG A 60 -3.85 3.89 4.29
C ARG A 60 -2.58 4.64 3.89
N ILE A 61 -1.70 4.02 3.11
CA ILE A 61 -0.55 4.70 2.50
C ILE A 61 -1.03 5.82 1.56
N ASP A 62 -2.02 5.54 0.69
CA ASP A 62 -2.63 6.55 -0.19
C ASP A 62 -3.14 7.76 0.60
N ALA A 63 -3.81 7.52 1.74
CA ALA A 63 -4.32 8.58 2.61
C ALA A 63 -3.21 9.39 3.30
N GLN A 64 -2.05 8.80 3.58
CA GLN A 64 -0.89 9.54 4.10
C GLN A 64 -0.31 10.46 3.03
N VAL A 65 -0.13 9.97 1.81
CA VAL A 65 0.29 10.81 0.67
C VAL A 65 -0.69 11.94 0.42
N ALA A 66 -2.00 11.66 0.43
CA ALA A 66 -3.03 12.68 0.23
C ALA A 66 -2.98 13.82 1.27
N LYS A 67 -2.56 13.55 2.51
CA LYS A 67 -2.42 14.57 3.55
C LYS A 67 -1.28 15.56 3.27
N SER A 68 -0.24 15.15 2.57
CA SER A 68 0.90 16.02 2.22
C SER A 68 0.57 17.01 1.11
N VAL A 69 -0.45 16.73 0.28
CA VAL A 69 -0.86 17.61 -0.84
C VAL A 69 -1.24 19.03 -0.41
N LYS A 70 -1.69 19.21 0.83
CA LYS A 70 -2.16 20.51 1.32
C LYS A 70 -1.06 21.54 1.57
N SER A 71 0.20 21.12 1.69
CA SER A 71 1.30 22.02 2.03
C SER A 71 2.03 22.63 0.81
N ASN A 72 1.91 22.05 -0.39
CA ASN A 72 2.81 22.36 -1.52
C ASN A 72 2.13 22.92 -2.77
N ALA A 73 0.93 23.40 -2.67
CA ALA A 73 0.08 23.75 -3.82
C ALA A 73 0.42 25.08 -4.48
N SER A 74 1.68 25.45 -4.80
CA SER A 74 1.76 26.72 -5.55
C SER A 74 2.97 27.05 -6.44
N LYS A 75 4.15 26.44 -6.31
CA LYS A 75 5.32 26.97 -7.07
C LYS A 75 6.17 25.92 -7.79
N GLU A 76 5.97 24.64 -7.55
CA GLU A 76 6.82 23.61 -8.12
C GLU A 76 6.29 23.08 -9.45
N SER A 77 7.21 22.61 -10.29
CA SER A 77 6.81 21.96 -11.54
C SER A 77 6.00 20.68 -11.25
N LYS A 78 5.10 20.29 -12.16
CA LYS A 78 4.33 19.04 -12.04
C LYS A 78 5.23 17.81 -11.90
N ARG A 79 6.42 17.87 -12.47
CA ARG A 79 7.43 16.80 -12.38
C ARG A 79 7.97 16.69 -10.94
N ASP A 80 8.29 17.82 -10.33
CA ASP A 80 8.84 17.84 -8.97
C ASP A 80 7.79 17.41 -7.95
N GLN A 81 6.53 17.85 -8.14
CA GLN A 81 5.40 17.37 -7.33
C GLN A 81 5.19 15.85 -7.45
N LEU A 82 5.28 15.27 -8.67
CA LEU A 82 5.19 13.83 -8.85
C LEU A 82 6.32 13.09 -8.11
N PHE A 83 7.54 13.61 -8.22
CA PHE A 83 8.69 13.05 -7.53
C PHE A 83 8.48 13.09 -6.01
N GLU A 84 8.07 14.22 -5.47
CA GLU A 84 7.81 14.39 -4.04
C GLU A 84 6.73 13.40 -3.53
N PHE A 85 5.59 13.29 -4.22
CA PHE A 85 4.54 12.35 -3.80
C PHE A 85 4.99 10.89 -3.85
N VAL A 86 5.84 10.52 -4.80
CA VAL A 86 6.44 9.18 -4.86
C VAL A 86 7.40 8.98 -3.68
N MET A 87 8.23 9.96 -3.35
CA MET A 87 9.14 9.88 -2.19
C MET A 87 8.38 9.77 -0.87
N ILE A 88 7.36 10.60 -0.65
CA ILE A 88 6.50 10.52 0.54
C ILE A 88 5.86 9.12 0.66
N ARG A 89 5.52 8.49 -0.46
CA ARG A 89 5.01 7.12 -0.47
C ARG A 89 6.07 6.12 0.01
N PHE A 90 7.31 6.22 -0.44
CA PHE A 90 8.40 5.36 0.05
C PHE A 90 8.66 5.58 1.53
N ASP A 91 8.69 6.82 2.00
CA ASP A 91 8.82 7.16 3.43
C ASP A 91 7.69 6.53 4.27
N ALA A 92 6.45 6.55 3.75
CA ALA A 92 5.30 5.94 4.41
C ALA A 92 5.37 4.40 4.43
N LEU A 93 6.05 3.78 3.46
CA LEU A 93 6.26 2.34 3.36
C LEU A 93 7.48 1.86 4.16
N GLU A 94 8.45 2.73 4.43
CA GLU A 94 9.73 2.37 5.09
C GLU A 94 9.57 1.57 6.38
N PRO A 95 8.67 1.93 7.33
CA PRO A 95 8.46 1.14 8.55
C PRO A 95 7.92 -0.27 8.30
N HIS A 96 7.49 -0.57 7.08
CA HIS A 96 6.85 -1.82 6.68
C HIS A 96 7.66 -2.60 5.64
N LYS A 97 8.85 -2.10 5.27
CA LYS A 97 9.72 -2.67 4.22
C LYS A 97 10.01 -4.16 4.42
N PRO A 98 10.40 -4.67 5.61
CA PRO A 98 10.64 -6.10 5.80
C PRO A 98 9.40 -6.96 5.52
N ALA A 99 8.23 -6.52 6.01
CA ALA A 99 6.97 -7.23 5.77
C ALA A 99 6.58 -7.21 4.29
N LEU A 100 6.76 -6.07 3.61
CA LEU A 100 6.50 -5.94 2.17
C LEU A 100 7.40 -6.85 1.35
N LYS A 101 8.72 -6.87 1.63
CA LYS A 101 9.70 -7.74 0.97
C LYS A 101 9.29 -9.20 1.09
N ALA A 102 8.97 -9.66 2.30
CA ALA A 102 8.58 -11.05 2.56
C ALA A 102 7.24 -11.42 1.89
N ILE A 103 6.20 -10.60 2.05
CA ILE A 103 4.88 -10.87 1.49
C ILE A 103 4.90 -10.88 -0.05
N LEU A 104 5.60 -9.94 -0.68
CA LEU A 104 5.69 -9.87 -2.13
C LEU A 104 6.51 -11.03 -2.70
N ALA A 105 7.60 -11.43 -2.05
CA ALA A 105 8.40 -12.58 -2.46
C ALA A 105 7.61 -13.89 -2.36
N ASP A 106 6.80 -14.06 -1.32
CA ASP A 106 5.98 -15.25 -1.12
C ASP A 106 4.73 -15.28 -2.03
N SER A 107 4.15 -14.11 -2.32
CA SER A 107 2.96 -14.02 -3.16
C SER A 107 3.25 -14.19 -4.65
N PHE A 108 4.42 -13.77 -5.13
CA PHE A 108 4.77 -13.88 -6.54
C PHE A 108 5.74 -15.05 -6.79
N PRO A 109 5.46 -15.98 -7.72
CA PRO A 109 4.30 -16.07 -8.61
C PRO A 109 3.11 -16.87 -8.07
N GLY A 110 3.15 -17.32 -6.83
CA GLY A 110 2.30 -18.37 -6.26
C GLY A 110 0.88 -17.95 -5.86
N ASP A 111 0.57 -16.64 -5.73
CA ASP A 111 -0.77 -16.13 -5.37
C ASP A 111 -1.22 -15.06 -6.38
N PRO A 112 -1.90 -15.47 -7.47
CA PRO A 112 -2.33 -14.54 -8.50
C PRO A 112 -3.36 -13.52 -8.00
N VAL A 113 -4.16 -13.86 -6.98
CA VAL A 113 -5.19 -12.95 -6.43
C VAL A 113 -4.53 -11.81 -5.67
N THR A 114 -3.59 -12.11 -4.78
CA THR A 114 -2.81 -11.08 -4.05
C THR A 114 -1.99 -10.24 -5.02
N THR A 115 -1.36 -10.85 -6.01
CA THR A 115 -0.58 -10.17 -7.04
C THR A 115 -1.43 -9.19 -7.85
N LEU A 116 -2.61 -9.63 -8.32
CA LEU A 116 -3.54 -8.77 -9.06
C LEU A 116 -4.07 -7.63 -8.20
N THR A 117 -4.45 -7.92 -6.96
CA THR A 117 -4.90 -6.89 -5.99
C THR A 117 -3.81 -5.85 -5.76
N GLY A 118 -2.56 -6.28 -5.61
CA GLY A 118 -1.40 -5.38 -5.48
C GLY A 118 -1.22 -4.50 -6.72
N ALA A 119 -1.29 -5.08 -7.92
CA ALA A 119 -1.19 -4.34 -9.19
C ALA A 119 -2.31 -3.30 -9.34
N CYS A 120 -3.55 -3.65 -9.01
CA CYS A 120 -4.69 -2.72 -9.01
C CYS A 120 -4.48 -1.59 -8.00
N SER A 121 -3.95 -1.89 -6.82
CA SER A 121 -3.64 -0.89 -5.78
C SER A 121 -2.55 0.08 -6.25
N VAL A 122 -1.52 -0.40 -6.95
CA VAL A 122 -0.47 0.46 -7.53
C VAL A 122 -1.06 1.35 -8.63
N LEU A 123 -1.87 0.82 -9.54
CA LEU A 123 -2.51 1.63 -10.58
C LEU A 123 -3.40 2.73 -10.00
N ARG A 124 -4.21 2.40 -8.99
CA ARG A 124 -5.02 3.38 -8.26
C ARG A 124 -4.14 4.47 -7.63
N ALA A 125 -3.09 4.06 -6.93
CA ALA A 125 -2.17 4.98 -6.26
C ALA A 125 -1.51 5.94 -7.25
N MET A 126 -1.06 5.44 -8.40
CA MET A 126 -0.42 6.26 -9.43
C MET A 126 -1.40 7.19 -10.15
N ALA A 127 -2.64 6.76 -10.36
CA ALA A 127 -3.71 7.64 -10.86
C ALA A 127 -3.95 8.81 -9.88
N MET A 128 -4.08 8.52 -8.57
CA MET A 128 -4.21 9.55 -7.54
C MET A 128 -3.00 10.49 -7.50
N THR A 129 -1.79 9.96 -7.60
CA THR A 129 -0.55 10.77 -7.62
C THR A 129 -0.53 11.74 -8.81
N LEU A 130 -0.99 11.32 -10.00
CA LEU A 130 -1.14 12.21 -11.15
C LEU A 130 -2.16 13.33 -10.86
N GLU A 131 -3.33 12.99 -10.32
CA GLU A 131 -4.37 13.99 -9.98
C GLU A 131 -3.86 15.00 -8.94
N PHE A 132 -3.10 14.55 -7.94
CA PHE A 132 -2.50 15.43 -6.93
C PHE A 132 -1.50 16.42 -7.54
N ALA A 133 -0.78 16.04 -8.59
CA ALA A 133 0.10 16.92 -9.35
C ALA A 133 -0.63 17.73 -10.43
N GLY A 134 -1.97 17.74 -10.44
CA GLY A 134 -2.78 18.46 -11.43
C GLY A 134 -2.65 17.89 -12.85
N ILE A 135 -2.41 16.59 -12.97
CA ILE A 135 -2.35 15.87 -14.25
C ILE A 135 -3.52 14.91 -14.32
N SER A 136 -4.42 15.10 -15.28
CA SER A 136 -5.57 14.20 -15.44
C SER A 136 -5.14 12.75 -15.72
N SER A 137 -5.69 11.83 -14.92
CA SER A 137 -5.53 10.38 -15.06
C SER A 137 -6.62 9.75 -15.96
N THR A 138 -7.61 10.54 -16.41
CA THR A 138 -8.76 10.06 -17.18
C THR A 138 -8.51 10.06 -18.70
N GLY A 139 -9.37 9.35 -19.42
CA GLY A 139 -9.25 9.18 -20.87
C GLY A 139 -8.04 8.32 -21.28
N LEU A 140 -7.83 8.15 -22.59
CA LEU A 140 -6.77 7.29 -23.14
C LEU A 140 -5.37 7.78 -22.72
N LYS A 141 -5.13 9.08 -22.86
CA LYS A 141 -3.83 9.70 -22.50
C LYS A 141 -3.56 9.60 -20.99
N GLY A 142 -4.58 9.80 -20.15
CA GLY A 142 -4.46 9.68 -18.70
C GLY A 142 -4.14 8.25 -18.27
N ARG A 143 -4.84 7.26 -18.83
CA ARG A 143 -4.57 5.84 -18.59
C ARG A 143 -3.15 5.43 -18.98
N LEU A 144 -2.64 5.95 -20.12
CA LEU A 144 -1.26 5.68 -20.54
C LEU A 144 -0.23 6.28 -19.57
N LYS A 145 -0.45 7.52 -19.10
CA LYS A 145 0.40 8.16 -18.09
C LYS A 145 0.38 7.37 -16.79
N THR A 146 -0.80 6.93 -16.31
CA THR A 146 -0.95 6.11 -15.10
C THR A 146 -0.15 4.81 -15.22
N LYS A 147 -0.25 4.09 -16.34
CA LYS A 147 0.50 2.85 -16.56
C LYS A 147 2.01 3.11 -16.63
N GLY A 148 2.45 4.17 -17.29
CA GLY A 148 3.85 4.55 -17.37
C GLY A 148 4.43 4.87 -15.99
N LEU A 149 3.70 5.67 -15.20
CA LEU A 149 4.12 6.00 -13.82
C LEU A 149 4.10 4.75 -12.92
N ALA A 150 3.13 3.84 -13.08
CA ALA A 150 3.07 2.59 -12.34
C ALA A 150 4.25 1.66 -12.68
N ALA A 151 4.63 1.55 -13.93
CA ALA A 151 5.79 0.76 -14.35
C ALA A 151 7.09 1.33 -13.75
N LEU A 152 7.27 2.64 -13.79
CA LEU A 152 8.41 3.32 -13.16
C LEU A 152 8.43 3.10 -11.64
N TYR A 153 7.29 3.29 -10.98
CA TYR A 153 7.14 3.07 -9.54
C TYR A 153 7.48 1.64 -9.13
N LEU A 154 6.99 0.63 -9.86
CA LEU A 154 7.28 -0.78 -9.58
C LEU A 154 8.78 -1.10 -9.75
N ARG A 155 9.44 -0.49 -10.73
CA ARG A 155 10.89 -0.63 -10.90
C ARG A 155 11.64 -0.02 -9.72
N CYS A 156 11.27 1.19 -9.30
CA CYS A 156 11.85 1.83 -8.12
C CYS A 156 11.55 1.04 -6.84
N LEU A 157 10.33 0.54 -6.68
CA LEU A 157 9.93 -0.29 -5.54
C LEU A 157 10.79 -1.55 -5.42
N ARG A 158 11.07 -2.22 -6.55
CA ARG A 158 11.94 -3.40 -6.55
C ARG A 158 13.34 -3.05 -6.07
N VAL A 159 13.96 -2.00 -6.63
CA VAL A 159 15.29 -1.55 -6.22
C VAL A 159 15.31 -1.19 -4.74
N TRP A 160 14.31 -0.42 -4.29
CA TRP A 160 14.19 -0.03 -2.90
C TRP A 160 14.01 -1.21 -1.94
N LEU A 161 13.25 -2.25 -2.32
CA LEU A 161 13.09 -3.46 -1.52
C LEU A 161 14.38 -4.28 -1.41
N ASP A 162 15.23 -4.25 -2.45
CA ASP A 162 16.50 -4.97 -2.49
C ASP A 162 17.66 -4.17 -1.85
N ASP A 163 17.46 -2.87 -1.61
CA ASP A 163 18.43 -2.01 -0.93
C ASP A 163 18.39 -2.26 0.59
N ASP A 164 19.46 -2.79 1.14
CA ASP A 164 19.60 -3.11 2.57
C ASP A 164 20.32 -1.98 3.37
N SER A 165 20.41 -0.75 2.79
CA SER A 165 21.04 0.42 3.44
C SER A 165 20.18 1.04 4.54
#